data_613606666f0a8970963effdf330ce65c
#
_entry.id   613606666f0a8970963effdf330ce65c
#
_cell.length_a   1.000
_cell.length_b   1.000
_cell.length_c   1.000
_cell.angle_alpha   90.00
_cell.angle_beta   90.00
_cell.angle_gamma   90.00
#
_symmetry.space_group_name_H-M   'P 1'
#
loop_
_entity.id
_entity.type
_entity.pdbx_description
1 polymer ?
#
loop_
_entity_poly.entity_id
_entity_poly.type
_entity_poly.pdbx_seq_one_letter_code
_entity_poly.pdbx_strand_id
1 'polypeptide(L)'
;MKTIRLTLVGKTGSGKSSLGNTLLGKTKFETSGSFESCTEKCQWGQAQVGEILLRVTDTPGLWDTKQLNDDVLLEIGKSFCLCSPGPHVVIIVIRCDIRFTKEEQDTVTTLQKVLGGNLSKHIMVVFTRGDALEVPVGEMQKALEEKLRQGSALNDVLRSLNNRYCVVSNKGSSEDLKIHSNVILNMVQNLMEENNGAFFTNGVIVKCNKIVQKFVQKRERAEGLSREEAELQTMQAIAAGTELSEFYKTLLTMMIAVFLPVIGAFILTTTVLLCSVM
;
A
#
# COMPACT_ATOMS: atom_id res chain seq x y z
N MET A 1 23.76 -2.55 1.12
CA MET A 1 22.72 -2.80 0.10
C MET A 1 21.56 -1.82 0.31
N LYS A 2 21.05 -1.18 -0.76
CA LYS A 2 19.94 -0.22 -0.64
C LYS A 2 18.62 -0.97 -0.49
N THR A 3 17.87 -0.69 0.59
CA THR A 3 16.55 -1.30 0.81
C THR A 3 15.45 -0.35 0.35
N ILE A 4 14.55 -0.80 -0.52
CA ILE A 4 13.34 -0.08 -0.92
C ILE A 4 12.12 -0.76 -0.30
N ARG A 5 11.26 0.03 0.34
CA ARG A 5 10.02 -0.45 0.98
C ARG A 5 8.82 0.16 0.28
N LEU A 6 7.96 -0.73 -0.26
CA LEU A 6 6.73 -0.37 -0.96
C LEU A 6 5.53 -0.89 -0.18
N THR A 7 4.47 -0.11 -0.13
CA THR A 7 3.18 -0.52 0.41
C THR A 7 2.13 -0.40 -0.68
N LEU A 8 1.43 -1.50 -0.97
CA LEU A 8 0.37 -1.55 -1.98
C LEU A 8 -0.97 -1.34 -1.31
N VAL A 9 -1.73 -0.35 -1.76
CA VAL A 9 -3.07 -0.02 -1.27
C VAL A 9 -4.04 0.11 -2.43
N GLY A 10 -5.32 -0.15 -2.19
CA GLY A 10 -6.37 -0.07 -3.20
C GLY A 10 -7.49 -1.07 -2.92
N LYS A 11 -8.55 -0.95 -3.69
CA LYS A 11 -9.75 -1.78 -3.56
C LYS A 11 -9.46 -3.28 -3.69
N THR A 12 -10.29 -4.12 -3.08
CA THR A 12 -10.30 -5.56 -3.34
C THR A 12 -10.46 -5.83 -4.83
N GLY A 13 -9.64 -6.75 -5.37
CA GLY A 13 -9.64 -7.09 -6.80
C GLY A 13 -8.95 -6.07 -7.71
N SER A 14 -8.29 -5.03 -7.16
CA SER A 14 -7.51 -4.08 -7.98
C SER A 14 -6.20 -4.65 -8.54
N GLY A 15 -5.79 -5.85 -8.14
CA GLY A 15 -4.57 -6.51 -8.62
C GLY A 15 -3.32 -6.23 -7.79
N LYS A 16 -3.45 -5.81 -6.53
CA LYS A 16 -2.32 -5.56 -5.60
C LYS A 16 -1.38 -6.74 -5.44
N SER A 17 -1.93 -7.91 -5.07
CA SER A 17 -1.14 -9.13 -4.84
C SER A 17 -0.40 -9.57 -6.11
N SER A 18 -1.09 -9.51 -7.27
CA SER A 18 -0.46 -9.80 -8.57
C SER A 18 0.65 -8.79 -8.89
N LEU A 19 0.42 -7.50 -8.64
CA LEU A 19 1.42 -6.46 -8.80
C LEU A 19 2.63 -6.68 -7.89
N GLY A 20 2.40 -7.06 -6.64
CA GLY A 20 3.44 -7.39 -5.69
C GLY A 20 4.29 -8.57 -6.15
N ASN A 21 3.67 -9.61 -6.72
CA ASN A 21 4.38 -10.76 -7.30
C ASN A 21 5.22 -10.34 -8.52
N THR A 22 4.67 -9.49 -9.39
CA THR A 22 5.39 -8.93 -10.53
C THR A 22 6.63 -8.16 -10.08
N LEU A 23 6.50 -7.30 -9.07
CA LEU A 23 7.61 -6.51 -8.50
C LEU A 23 8.68 -7.38 -7.85
N LEU A 24 8.28 -8.43 -7.15
CA LEU A 24 9.21 -9.37 -6.49
C LEU A 24 9.84 -10.38 -7.47
N GLY A 25 9.33 -10.47 -8.72
CA GLY A 25 9.77 -11.45 -9.71
C GLY A 25 9.51 -12.90 -9.30
N LYS A 26 8.59 -13.14 -8.37
CA LYS A 26 8.21 -14.47 -7.87
C LYS A 26 6.82 -14.47 -7.26
N THR A 27 6.16 -15.61 -7.25
CA THR A 27 4.88 -15.81 -6.55
C THR A 27 5.12 -15.88 -5.04
N LYS A 28 4.83 -14.79 -4.35
CA LYS A 28 4.94 -14.66 -2.89
C LYS A 28 3.56 -14.43 -2.25
N PHE A 29 2.70 -13.68 -2.92
CA PHE A 29 1.37 -13.33 -2.46
C PHE A 29 0.35 -14.23 -3.13
N GLU A 30 -0.64 -14.69 -2.37
CA GLU A 30 -1.74 -15.47 -2.91
C GLU A 30 -2.60 -14.58 -3.81
N THR A 31 -2.94 -15.10 -4.98
CA THR A 31 -3.83 -14.43 -5.95
C THR A 31 -4.95 -15.38 -6.27
N SER A 32 -6.20 -14.96 -6.08
CA SER A 32 -7.34 -15.74 -6.55
C SER A 32 -7.90 -15.17 -7.85
N GLY A 33 -8.29 -16.07 -8.76
CA GLY A 33 -9.12 -15.72 -9.91
C GLY A 33 -10.62 -15.66 -9.58
N SER A 34 -11.01 -15.91 -8.32
CA SER A 34 -12.40 -15.91 -7.87
C SER A 34 -12.89 -14.50 -7.50
N PHE A 35 -14.21 -14.32 -7.44
CA PHE A 35 -14.85 -13.07 -7.04
C PHE A 35 -14.74 -12.77 -5.54
N GLU A 36 -14.25 -13.71 -4.73
CA GLU A 36 -14.05 -13.53 -3.30
C GLU A 36 -12.69 -12.89 -3.02
N SER A 37 -12.61 -12.07 -1.99
CA SER A 37 -11.36 -11.45 -1.53
C SER A 37 -10.38 -12.55 -1.09
N CYS A 38 -9.25 -12.68 -1.77
CA CYS A 38 -8.20 -13.62 -1.39
C CYS A 38 -7.32 -13.08 -0.26
N THR A 39 -7.16 -11.76 -0.20
CA THR A 39 -6.28 -11.12 0.77
C THR A 39 -7.09 -10.57 1.93
N GLU A 40 -7.28 -11.38 2.97
CA GLU A 40 -7.95 -10.98 4.22
C GLU A 40 -6.97 -10.32 5.20
N LYS A 41 -5.69 -10.63 5.11
CA LYS A 41 -4.62 -10.16 6.01
C LYS A 41 -3.48 -9.53 5.22
N CYS A 42 -2.79 -8.57 5.85
CA CYS A 42 -1.58 -8.01 5.26
C CYS A 42 -0.54 -9.10 5.03
N GLN A 43 0.03 -9.13 3.83
CA GLN A 43 1.12 -10.02 3.45
C GLN A 43 2.40 -9.20 3.26
N TRP A 44 3.54 -9.84 3.45
CA TRP A 44 4.84 -9.21 3.31
C TRP A 44 5.80 -10.12 2.54
N GLY A 45 6.59 -9.52 1.68
CA GLY A 45 7.59 -10.23 0.91
C GLY A 45 8.80 -9.38 0.61
N GLN A 46 9.93 -10.06 0.37
CA GLN A 46 11.14 -9.41 -0.11
C GLN A 46 11.83 -10.21 -1.21
N ALA A 47 12.52 -9.51 -2.09
CA ALA A 47 13.36 -10.10 -3.12
C ALA A 47 14.57 -9.20 -3.41
N GLN A 48 15.65 -9.82 -3.85
CA GLN A 48 16.78 -9.12 -4.44
C GLN A 48 16.43 -8.79 -5.90
N VAL A 49 16.42 -7.52 -6.25
CA VAL A 49 16.20 -7.03 -7.62
C VAL A 49 17.39 -6.17 -8.01
N GLY A 50 18.31 -6.74 -8.77
CA GLY A 50 19.62 -6.12 -9.03
C GLY A 50 20.37 -5.87 -7.71
N GLU A 51 20.79 -4.62 -7.50
CA GLU A 51 21.50 -4.21 -6.27
C GLU A 51 20.58 -3.78 -5.13
N ILE A 52 19.25 -3.89 -5.31
CA ILE A 52 18.24 -3.40 -4.37
C ILE A 52 17.60 -4.58 -3.64
N LEU A 53 17.49 -4.48 -2.31
CA LEU A 53 16.58 -5.32 -1.54
C LEU A 53 15.18 -4.67 -1.58
N LEU A 54 14.30 -5.22 -2.39
CA LEU A 54 12.92 -4.77 -2.48
C LEU A 54 12.08 -5.46 -1.43
N ARG A 55 11.38 -4.69 -0.60
CA ARG A 55 10.40 -5.15 0.39
C ARG A 55 9.02 -4.63 -0.01
N VAL A 56 8.04 -5.51 -0.11
CA VAL A 56 6.67 -5.18 -0.52
C VAL A 56 5.69 -5.63 0.56
N THR A 57 4.84 -4.72 0.98
CA THR A 57 3.69 -4.99 1.85
C THR A 57 2.43 -4.96 0.99
N ASP A 58 1.74 -6.09 0.87
CA ASP A 58 0.43 -6.21 0.23
C ASP A 58 -0.65 -6.06 1.29
N THR A 59 -1.58 -5.13 1.09
CA THR A 59 -2.68 -4.89 2.03
C THR A 59 -3.99 -5.47 1.52
N PRO A 60 -4.88 -5.95 2.40
CA PRO A 60 -6.26 -6.20 2.01
C PRO A 60 -6.93 -4.91 1.52
N GLY A 61 -8.13 -5.00 0.95
CA GLY A 61 -8.90 -3.82 0.49
C GLY A 61 -9.50 -3.02 1.65
N LEU A 62 -8.69 -2.63 2.62
CA LEU A 62 -9.07 -2.17 3.95
C LEU A 62 -9.50 -0.72 4.10
N TRP A 63 -9.33 0.09 3.06
CA TRP A 63 -9.52 1.53 3.21
C TRP A 63 -10.97 1.99 2.99
N ASP A 64 -11.93 1.04 3.01
CA ASP A 64 -13.36 1.37 3.07
C ASP A 64 -13.74 1.76 4.51
N THR A 65 -13.82 3.07 4.75
CA THR A 65 -14.12 3.66 6.07
C THR A 65 -15.52 3.33 6.59
N LYS A 66 -16.38 2.74 5.77
CA LYS A 66 -17.75 2.36 6.18
C LYS A 66 -17.80 1.11 7.06
N GLN A 67 -16.71 0.33 7.12
CA GLN A 67 -16.63 -0.93 7.85
C GLN A 67 -15.43 -0.99 8.81
N LEU A 68 -15.01 0.14 9.37
CA LEU A 68 -13.90 0.17 10.33
C LEU A 68 -14.32 -0.58 11.62
N ASN A 69 -13.77 -1.76 11.80
CA ASN A 69 -13.82 -2.55 13.02
C ASN A 69 -12.40 -2.81 13.54
N ASP A 70 -12.27 -3.49 14.67
CA ASP A 70 -10.97 -3.77 15.29
C ASP A 70 -10.03 -4.56 14.39
N ASP A 71 -10.56 -5.51 13.61
CA ASP A 71 -9.77 -6.31 12.68
C ASP A 71 -9.20 -5.46 11.53
N VAL A 72 -10.01 -4.58 10.96
CA VAL A 72 -9.58 -3.65 9.91
C VAL A 72 -8.53 -2.68 10.43
N LEU A 73 -8.74 -2.09 11.62
CA LEU A 73 -7.77 -1.21 12.25
C LEU A 73 -6.45 -1.92 12.55
N LEU A 74 -6.52 -3.17 12.99
CA LEU A 74 -5.35 -3.98 13.24
C LEU A 74 -4.56 -4.25 11.96
N GLU A 75 -5.23 -4.61 10.86
CA GLU A 75 -4.56 -4.87 9.58
C GLU A 75 -3.95 -3.59 8.98
N ILE A 76 -4.61 -2.43 9.12
CA ILE A 76 -4.01 -1.14 8.75
C ILE A 76 -2.75 -0.89 9.59
N GLY A 77 -2.81 -1.10 10.90
CA GLY A 77 -1.65 -0.97 11.79
C GLY A 77 -0.51 -1.92 11.43
N LYS A 78 -0.84 -3.18 11.10
CA LYS A 78 0.14 -4.16 10.62
C LYS A 78 0.84 -3.70 9.35
N SER A 79 0.10 -3.12 8.39
CA SER A 79 0.70 -2.61 7.15
C SER A 79 1.77 -1.55 7.43
N PHE A 80 1.54 -0.69 8.42
CA PHE A 80 2.52 0.32 8.84
C PHE A 80 3.73 -0.31 9.56
N CYS A 81 3.52 -1.34 10.36
CA CYS A 81 4.60 -2.06 11.01
C CYS A 81 5.47 -2.82 10.00
N LEU A 82 4.86 -3.48 9.01
CA LEU A 82 5.54 -4.27 7.99
C LEU A 82 6.43 -3.42 7.05
N CYS A 83 6.18 -2.12 6.95
CA CYS A 83 7.04 -1.20 6.20
C CYS A 83 8.05 -0.44 7.07
N SER A 84 8.24 -0.85 8.34
CA SER A 84 9.20 -0.22 9.26
C SER A 84 10.60 -0.02 8.65
N PRO A 85 11.25 1.12 8.88
CA PRO A 85 10.87 2.29 9.68
C PRO A 85 9.88 3.25 9.01
N GLY A 86 9.48 2.98 7.76
CA GLY A 86 8.51 3.70 6.97
C GLY A 86 8.61 3.32 5.49
N PRO A 87 7.52 3.43 4.70
CA PRO A 87 7.54 3.17 3.27
C PRO A 87 8.31 4.27 2.53
N HIS A 88 9.08 3.90 1.50
CA HIS A 88 9.64 4.89 0.57
C HIS A 88 8.56 5.36 -0.38
N VAL A 89 7.70 4.43 -0.84
CA VAL A 89 6.58 4.74 -1.72
C VAL A 89 5.34 3.93 -1.32
N VAL A 90 4.22 4.62 -1.30
CA VAL A 90 2.87 4.01 -1.21
C VAL A 90 2.30 3.98 -2.62
N ILE A 91 1.99 2.80 -3.11
CA ILE A 91 1.43 2.59 -4.45
C ILE A 91 -0.07 2.39 -4.33
N ILE A 92 -0.84 3.32 -4.88
CA ILE A 92 -2.28 3.18 -5.01
C ILE A 92 -2.56 2.39 -6.28
N VAL A 93 -3.18 1.22 -6.13
CA VAL A 93 -3.46 0.29 -7.23
C VAL A 93 -4.91 0.43 -7.67
N ILE A 94 -5.11 0.84 -8.92
CA ILE A 94 -6.42 1.09 -9.55
C ILE A 94 -6.51 0.27 -10.83
N ARG A 95 -7.70 -0.23 -11.16
CA ARG A 95 -7.94 -0.90 -12.46
C ARG A 95 -8.24 0.12 -13.54
N CYS A 96 -7.62 0.00 -14.72
CA CYS A 96 -7.89 0.88 -15.85
C CYS A 96 -9.10 0.44 -16.71
N ASP A 97 -9.60 -0.79 -16.51
CA ASP A 97 -10.70 -1.38 -17.29
C ASP A 97 -12.09 -1.10 -16.72
N ILE A 98 -12.19 -0.51 -15.53
CA ILE A 98 -13.45 -0.14 -14.89
C ILE A 98 -13.48 1.35 -14.58
N ARG A 99 -14.68 1.87 -14.29
CA ARG A 99 -14.83 3.27 -13.85
C ARG A 99 -14.23 3.44 -12.46
N PHE A 100 -13.53 4.58 -12.27
CA PHE A 100 -13.09 5.02 -10.96
C PHE A 100 -14.28 5.26 -10.04
N THR A 101 -14.28 4.61 -8.89
CA THR A 101 -15.41 4.59 -7.97
C THR A 101 -15.23 5.60 -6.83
N LYS A 102 -16.33 5.97 -6.17
CA LYS A 102 -16.28 6.79 -4.97
C LYS A 102 -15.48 6.10 -3.85
N GLU A 103 -15.54 4.78 -3.74
CA GLU A 103 -14.78 3.98 -2.78
C GLU A 103 -13.26 4.14 -2.98
N GLU A 104 -12.79 4.14 -4.23
CA GLU A 104 -11.37 4.39 -4.54
C GLU A 104 -10.97 5.82 -4.21
N GLN A 105 -11.84 6.80 -4.47
CA GLN A 105 -11.63 8.19 -4.07
C GLN A 105 -11.58 8.35 -2.55
N ASP A 106 -12.49 7.70 -1.83
CA ASP A 106 -12.55 7.71 -0.36
C ASP A 106 -11.30 7.06 0.24
N THR A 107 -10.77 5.99 -0.39
CA THR A 107 -9.48 5.38 -0.03
C THR A 107 -8.34 6.39 -0.04
N VAL A 108 -8.18 7.14 -1.14
CA VAL A 108 -7.12 8.16 -1.26
C VAL A 108 -7.30 9.26 -0.22
N THR A 109 -8.53 9.73 -0.07
CA THR A 109 -8.86 10.79 0.90
C THR A 109 -8.58 10.36 2.34
N THR A 110 -8.93 9.13 2.69
CA THR A 110 -8.68 8.56 4.02
C THR A 110 -7.19 8.41 4.29
N LEU A 111 -6.43 7.87 3.33
CA LEU A 111 -4.97 7.81 3.42
C LEU A 111 -4.35 9.18 3.71
N GLN A 112 -4.77 10.21 2.97
CA GLN A 112 -4.27 11.57 3.16
C GLN A 112 -4.67 12.17 4.52
N LYS A 113 -5.90 11.91 5.00
CA LYS A 113 -6.37 12.36 6.32
C LYS A 113 -5.63 11.69 7.47
N VAL A 114 -5.46 10.38 7.41
CA VAL A 114 -4.82 9.59 8.49
C VAL A 114 -3.31 9.80 8.53
N LEU A 115 -2.67 9.83 7.38
CA LEU A 115 -1.21 9.91 7.30
C LEU A 115 -0.68 11.34 7.17
N GLY A 116 -1.52 12.29 6.76
CA GLY A 116 -1.20 13.73 6.79
C GLY A 116 -0.35 14.25 5.63
N GLY A 117 -0.03 15.54 5.71
CA GLY A 117 0.33 16.41 4.60
C GLY A 117 1.54 16.06 3.72
N ASN A 118 2.54 15.33 4.20
CA ASN A 118 3.71 14.99 3.36
C ASN A 118 3.57 13.66 2.62
N LEU A 119 2.48 12.93 2.84
CA LEU A 119 2.26 11.64 2.20
C LEU A 119 2.21 11.76 0.67
N SER A 120 1.65 12.84 0.12
CA SER A 120 1.57 13.08 -1.33
C SER A 120 2.93 13.04 -2.03
N LYS A 121 4.02 13.33 -1.33
CA LYS A 121 5.38 13.23 -1.84
C LYS A 121 5.88 11.78 -1.99
N HIS A 122 5.20 10.84 -1.37
CA HIS A 122 5.56 9.42 -1.32
C HIS A 122 4.52 8.53 -1.98
N ILE A 123 3.53 9.09 -2.67
CA ILE A 123 2.48 8.33 -3.36
C ILE A 123 2.71 8.34 -4.88
N MET A 124 2.45 7.20 -5.49
CA MET A 124 2.21 7.05 -6.91
C MET A 124 1.00 6.16 -7.17
N VAL A 125 0.42 6.25 -8.35
CA VAL A 125 -0.70 5.41 -8.79
C VAL A 125 -0.20 4.42 -9.83
N VAL A 126 -0.58 3.14 -9.68
CA VAL A 126 -0.34 2.12 -10.70
C VAL A 126 -1.69 1.62 -11.19
N PHE A 127 -1.94 1.83 -12.47
CA PHE A 127 -3.09 1.27 -13.15
C PHE A 127 -2.78 -0.15 -13.59
N THR A 128 -3.56 -1.11 -13.11
CA THR A 128 -3.49 -2.50 -13.52
C THR A 128 -4.47 -2.81 -14.65
N ARG A 129 -4.43 -4.02 -15.19
CA ARG A 129 -5.26 -4.45 -16.32
C ARG A 129 -4.98 -3.65 -17.59
N GLY A 130 -3.72 -3.22 -17.81
CA GLY A 130 -3.32 -2.58 -19.04
C GLY A 130 -3.59 -3.40 -20.31
N ASP A 131 -3.67 -4.73 -20.18
CA ASP A 131 -4.11 -5.64 -21.23
C ASP A 131 -5.52 -5.32 -21.78
N ALA A 132 -6.40 -4.73 -20.98
CA ALA A 132 -7.73 -4.30 -21.41
C ALA A 132 -7.74 -3.01 -22.26
N LEU A 133 -6.60 -2.37 -22.46
CA LEU A 133 -6.47 -1.25 -23.41
C LEU A 133 -6.32 -1.73 -24.85
N GLU A 134 -6.05 -3.04 -25.05
CA GLU A 134 -5.94 -3.70 -26.36
C GLU A 134 -4.89 -3.05 -27.28
N VAL A 135 -3.80 -2.54 -26.68
CA VAL A 135 -2.67 -1.94 -27.38
C VAL A 135 -1.36 -2.61 -26.96
N PRO A 136 -0.29 -2.52 -27.76
CA PRO A 136 1.03 -3.01 -27.39
C PRO A 136 1.52 -2.40 -26.07
N VAL A 137 2.37 -3.13 -25.35
CA VAL A 137 2.91 -2.71 -24.04
C VAL A 137 3.51 -1.29 -24.09
N GLY A 138 4.26 -0.97 -25.15
CA GLY A 138 4.87 0.36 -25.31
C GLY A 138 3.88 1.51 -25.54
N GLU A 139 2.63 1.22 -25.87
CA GLU A 139 1.57 2.22 -26.14
C GLU A 139 0.56 2.37 -25.01
N MET A 140 0.59 1.48 -24.01
CA MET A 140 -0.38 1.46 -22.90
C MET A 140 -0.45 2.80 -22.15
N GLN A 141 0.68 3.43 -21.90
CA GLN A 141 0.73 4.71 -21.18
C GLN A 141 -0.01 5.80 -21.98
N LYS A 142 0.24 5.90 -23.28
CA LYS A 142 -0.42 6.87 -24.15
C LYS A 142 -1.93 6.62 -24.25
N ALA A 143 -2.34 5.36 -24.40
CA ALA A 143 -3.75 4.98 -24.44
C ALA A 143 -4.47 5.32 -23.11
N LEU A 144 -3.83 5.11 -21.96
CA LEU A 144 -4.37 5.54 -20.68
C LEU A 144 -4.51 7.08 -20.61
N GLU A 145 -3.50 7.84 -21.04
CA GLU A 145 -3.54 9.30 -21.05
C GLU A 145 -4.68 9.85 -21.91
N GLU A 146 -4.93 9.26 -23.07
CA GLU A 146 -6.06 9.62 -23.94
C GLU A 146 -7.39 9.36 -23.24
N LYS A 147 -7.53 8.23 -22.54
CA LYS A 147 -8.72 7.89 -21.76
C LYS A 147 -8.93 8.87 -20.58
N LEU A 148 -7.85 9.31 -19.93
CA LEU A 148 -7.90 10.28 -18.82
C LEU A 148 -8.27 11.70 -19.26
N ARG A 149 -7.99 12.10 -20.53
CA ARG A 149 -8.35 13.43 -21.06
C ARG A 149 -9.86 13.74 -21.05
N GLN A 150 -10.70 12.71 -20.96
CA GLN A 150 -12.17 12.89 -20.97
C GLN A 150 -12.73 13.50 -19.68
N GLY A 151 -11.89 13.91 -18.74
CA GLY A 151 -12.25 14.63 -17.51
C GLY A 151 -12.97 13.74 -16.50
N SER A 152 -12.45 13.61 -15.28
CA SER A 152 -13.13 12.83 -14.26
C SER A 152 -12.61 13.18 -12.87
N ALA A 153 -13.34 12.80 -11.81
CA ALA A 153 -12.88 12.85 -10.42
C ALA A 153 -11.49 12.19 -10.22
N LEU A 154 -11.14 11.21 -11.08
CA LEU A 154 -9.83 10.59 -11.11
C LEU A 154 -8.73 11.60 -11.44
N ASN A 155 -8.95 12.51 -12.39
CA ASN A 155 -7.96 13.53 -12.76
C ASN A 155 -7.65 14.46 -11.60
N ASP A 156 -8.64 14.80 -10.78
CA ASP A 156 -8.44 15.66 -9.60
C ASP A 156 -7.59 14.92 -8.56
N VAL A 157 -7.84 13.61 -8.38
CA VAL A 157 -7.01 12.76 -7.52
C VAL A 157 -5.58 12.69 -8.07
N LEU A 158 -5.39 12.41 -9.36
CA LEU A 158 -4.05 12.33 -9.96
C LEU A 158 -3.28 13.65 -9.85
N ARG A 159 -3.95 14.80 -10.06
CA ARG A 159 -3.35 16.13 -9.86
C ARG A 159 -2.91 16.35 -8.42
N SER A 160 -3.73 15.93 -7.43
CA SER A 160 -3.37 16.03 -6.01
C SER A 160 -2.14 15.16 -5.64
N LEU A 161 -1.82 14.18 -6.47
CA LEU A 161 -0.67 13.29 -6.35
C LEU A 161 0.45 13.62 -7.36
N ASN A 162 0.47 14.85 -7.88
CA ASN A 162 1.47 15.36 -8.84
C ASN A 162 1.55 14.55 -10.14
N ASN A 163 0.44 13.96 -10.59
CA ASN A 163 0.34 13.13 -11.81
C ASN A 163 1.39 12.00 -11.88
N ARG A 164 1.74 11.41 -10.75
CA ARG A 164 2.66 10.28 -10.69
C ARG A 164 1.90 8.97 -10.90
N TYR A 165 1.79 8.54 -12.13
CA TYR A 165 1.11 7.29 -12.46
C TYR A 165 1.73 6.57 -13.65
N CYS A 166 1.57 5.25 -13.69
CA CYS A 166 1.84 4.41 -14.84
C CYS A 166 0.78 3.33 -15.00
N VAL A 167 0.77 2.68 -16.16
CA VAL A 167 -0.10 1.54 -16.44
C VAL A 167 0.71 0.30 -16.72
N VAL A 168 0.24 -0.83 -16.19
CA VAL A 168 0.89 -2.14 -16.34
C VAL A 168 -0.14 -3.24 -16.53
N SER A 169 0.30 -4.36 -17.12
CA SER A 169 -0.44 -5.62 -17.08
C SER A 169 0.25 -6.58 -16.11
N ASN A 170 -0.53 -7.29 -15.31
CA ASN A 170 -0.02 -8.41 -14.50
C ASN A 170 -0.17 -9.76 -15.26
N LYS A 171 -0.45 -9.69 -16.56
CA LYS A 171 -0.52 -10.81 -17.49
C LYS A 171 0.53 -10.64 -18.59
N GLY A 172 0.93 -11.72 -19.19
CA GLY A 172 1.90 -11.73 -20.27
C GLY A 172 3.04 -12.71 -20.02
N SER A 173 4.03 -12.67 -20.88
CA SER A 173 5.25 -13.44 -20.73
C SER A 173 6.10 -12.97 -19.54
N SER A 174 7.06 -13.76 -19.15
CA SER A 174 8.06 -13.39 -18.12
C SER A 174 8.79 -12.08 -18.50
N GLU A 175 8.99 -11.84 -19.79
CA GLU A 175 9.64 -10.65 -20.31
C GLU A 175 8.73 -9.42 -20.18
N ASP A 176 7.44 -9.55 -20.53
CA ASP A 176 6.47 -8.47 -20.35
C ASP A 176 6.35 -8.06 -18.88
N LEU A 177 6.31 -9.04 -17.97
CA LEU A 177 6.26 -8.76 -16.52
C LEU A 177 7.51 -8.03 -16.02
N LYS A 178 8.69 -8.35 -16.56
CA LYS A 178 9.93 -7.61 -16.25
C LYS A 178 9.87 -6.17 -16.76
N ILE A 179 9.37 -5.95 -17.97
CA ILE A 179 9.19 -4.59 -18.53
C ILE A 179 8.28 -3.78 -17.60
N HIS A 180 7.13 -4.33 -17.19
CA HIS A 180 6.20 -3.67 -16.29
C HIS A 180 6.81 -3.40 -14.91
N SER A 181 7.56 -4.36 -14.36
CA SER A 181 8.29 -4.16 -13.09
C SER A 181 9.29 -3.01 -13.20
N ASN A 182 10.07 -2.97 -14.28
CA ASN A 182 11.06 -1.92 -14.51
C ASN A 182 10.42 -0.53 -14.65
N VAL A 183 9.29 -0.40 -15.33
CA VAL A 183 8.54 0.87 -15.41
C VAL A 183 8.20 1.39 -14.02
N ILE A 184 7.66 0.54 -13.15
CA ILE A 184 7.32 0.92 -11.78
C ILE A 184 8.56 1.26 -10.97
N LEU A 185 9.60 0.41 -11.02
CA LEU A 185 10.81 0.62 -10.24
C LEU A 185 11.58 1.89 -10.65
N ASN A 186 11.58 2.25 -11.93
CA ASN A 186 12.14 3.52 -12.39
C ASN A 186 11.37 4.71 -11.79
N MET A 187 10.02 4.67 -11.77
CA MET A 187 9.24 5.72 -11.14
C MET A 187 9.46 5.78 -9.62
N VAL A 188 9.60 4.64 -8.97
CA VAL A 188 9.94 4.56 -7.54
C VAL A 188 11.30 5.20 -7.27
N GLN A 189 12.30 4.93 -8.11
CA GLN A 189 13.63 5.51 -7.98
C GLN A 189 13.61 7.03 -8.15
N ASN A 190 12.94 7.53 -9.19
CA ASN A 190 12.79 8.98 -9.42
C ASN A 190 12.12 9.65 -8.21
N LEU A 191 11.03 9.03 -7.69
CA LEU A 191 10.32 9.56 -6.53
C LEU A 191 11.18 9.55 -5.26
N MET A 192 12.03 8.55 -5.10
CA MET A 192 13.00 8.51 -4.00
C MET A 192 14.08 9.57 -4.16
N GLU A 193 14.55 9.84 -5.37
CA GLU A 193 15.51 10.91 -5.64
C GLU A 193 14.92 12.28 -5.34
N GLU A 194 13.68 12.56 -5.77
CA GLU A 194 12.94 13.77 -5.41
C GLU A 194 12.84 13.98 -3.88
N ASN A 195 12.77 12.89 -3.12
CA ASN A 195 12.71 12.90 -1.66
C ASN A 195 14.09 12.70 -0.98
N ASN A 196 15.21 12.84 -1.70
CA ASN A 196 16.57 12.62 -1.19
C ASN A 196 16.75 11.25 -0.50
N GLY A 197 16.11 10.21 -1.00
CA GLY A 197 16.13 8.86 -0.44
C GLY A 197 15.35 8.70 0.88
N ALA A 198 14.66 9.74 1.35
CA ALA A 198 13.88 9.67 2.57
C ALA A 198 12.66 8.75 2.41
N PHE A 199 12.28 8.09 3.48
CA PHE A 199 11.01 7.36 3.58
C PHE A 199 9.95 8.24 4.24
N PHE A 200 8.70 7.92 3.98
CA PHE A 200 7.59 8.61 4.62
C PHE A 200 7.57 8.31 6.12
N THR A 201 7.38 9.35 6.92
CA THR A 201 7.23 9.24 8.36
C THR A 201 6.23 10.28 8.89
N ASN A 202 5.51 9.89 9.93
CA ASN A 202 4.63 10.74 10.73
C ASN A 202 4.50 10.16 12.14
N GLY A 203 3.68 10.78 13.00
CA GLY A 203 3.49 10.30 14.37
C GLY A 203 3.00 8.85 14.49
N VAL A 204 2.18 8.38 13.53
CA VAL A 204 1.68 6.99 13.49
C VAL A 204 2.82 6.02 13.12
N ILE A 205 3.53 6.30 12.04
CA ILE A 205 4.65 5.47 11.57
C ILE A 205 5.76 5.38 12.64
N VAL A 206 6.08 6.51 13.29
CA VAL A 206 7.06 6.53 14.39
C VAL A 206 6.64 5.61 15.53
N LYS A 207 5.35 5.63 15.92
CA LYS A 207 4.84 4.74 16.98
C LYS A 207 4.88 3.27 16.54
N CYS A 208 4.44 2.95 15.31
CA CYS A 208 4.55 1.61 14.76
C CYS A 208 6.00 1.11 14.75
N ASN A 209 6.93 1.94 14.26
CA ASN A 209 8.34 1.58 14.26
C ASN A 209 8.88 1.30 15.68
N LYS A 210 8.51 2.10 16.68
CA LYS A 210 8.91 1.86 18.07
C LYS A 210 8.42 0.49 18.58
N ILE A 211 7.18 0.10 18.24
CA ILE A 211 6.65 -1.22 18.59
C ILE A 211 7.51 -2.31 17.94
N VAL A 212 7.73 -2.23 16.63
CA VAL A 212 8.55 -3.20 15.88
C VAL A 212 9.94 -3.33 16.48
N GLN A 213 10.63 -2.20 16.74
CA GLN A 213 11.98 -2.21 17.26
C GLN A 213 12.11 -2.87 18.64
N LYS A 214 11.08 -2.80 19.51
CA LYS A 214 11.07 -3.54 20.78
C LYS A 214 11.12 -5.06 20.54
N PHE A 215 10.38 -5.57 19.56
CA PHE A 215 10.36 -6.99 19.25
C PHE A 215 11.65 -7.45 18.58
N VAL A 216 12.20 -6.64 17.67
CA VAL A 216 13.52 -6.90 17.08
C VAL A 216 14.58 -7.03 18.17
N GLN A 217 14.69 -6.04 19.06
CA GLN A 217 15.66 -6.06 20.17
C GLN A 217 15.45 -7.25 21.14
N LYS A 218 14.19 -7.64 21.37
CA LYS A 218 13.89 -8.82 22.19
C LYS A 218 14.46 -10.09 21.56
N ARG A 219 14.31 -10.27 20.23
CA ARG A 219 14.86 -11.41 19.49
C ARG A 219 16.39 -11.38 19.45
N GLU A 220 17.01 -10.24 19.17
CA GLU A 220 18.46 -10.07 19.22
C GLU A 220 19.02 -10.58 20.57
N ARG A 221 18.39 -10.21 21.69
CA ARG A 221 18.86 -10.57 23.03
C ARG A 221 18.53 -12.01 23.43
N ALA A 222 17.33 -12.50 23.11
CA ALA A 222 16.85 -13.80 23.56
C ALA A 222 17.38 -14.95 22.71
N GLU A 223 17.57 -14.72 21.39
CA GLU A 223 17.91 -15.73 20.42
C GLU A 223 19.35 -15.58 19.89
N GLY A 224 20.05 -14.51 20.27
CA GLY A 224 21.42 -14.24 19.82
C GLY A 224 21.55 -13.92 18.33
N LEU A 225 20.46 -13.47 17.71
CA LEU A 225 20.39 -13.21 16.27
C LEU A 225 21.10 -11.89 15.90
N SER A 226 21.62 -11.84 14.70
CA SER A 226 22.00 -10.56 14.09
C SER A 226 20.77 -9.67 13.93
N ARG A 227 20.98 -8.36 13.86
CA ARG A 227 19.90 -7.40 13.66
C ARG A 227 19.07 -7.68 12.40
N GLU A 228 19.72 -8.07 11.32
CA GLU A 228 19.03 -8.37 10.04
C GLU A 228 18.15 -9.61 10.17
N GLU A 229 18.62 -10.66 10.83
CA GLU A 229 17.85 -11.88 11.08
C GLU A 229 16.67 -11.60 12.02
N ALA A 230 16.89 -10.85 13.10
CA ALA A 230 15.84 -10.45 14.04
C ALA A 230 14.75 -9.59 13.37
N GLU A 231 15.15 -8.65 12.48
CA GLU A 231 14.18 -7.88 11.67
C GLU A 231 13.38 -8.80 10.75
N LEU A 232 14.04 -9.68 10.00
CA LEU A 232 13.40 -10.61 9.07
C LEU A 232 12.37 -11.49 9.79
N GLN A 233 12.76 -12.12 10.88
CA GLN A 233 11.87 -12.99 11.66
C GLN A 233 10.70 -12.20 12.28
N THR A 234 10.97 -10.97 12.75
CA THR A 234 9.91 -10.11 13.29
C THR A 234 8.90 -9.74 12.21
N MET A 235 9.34 -9.37 11.00
CA MET A 235 8.43 -9.08 9.88
C MET A 235 7.61 -10.31 9.47
N GLN A 236 8.23 -11.48 9.43
CA GLN A 236 7.53 -12.74 9.13
C GLN A 236 6.48 -13.07 10.19
N ALA A 237 6.80 -12.93 11.48
CA ALA A 237 5.86 -13.16 12.58
C ALA A 237 4.67 -12.18 12.55
N ILE A 238 4.92 -10.89 12.29
CA ILE A 238 3.85 -9.89 12.12
C ILE A 238 2.95 -10.25 10.94
N ALA A 239 3.52 -10.60 9.79
CA ALA A 239 2.75 -10.97 8.60
C ALA A 239 1.91 -12.24 8.84
N ALA A 240 2.49 -13.26 9.47
CA ALA A 240 1.83 -14.53 9.77
C ALA A 240 0.75 -14.42 10.87
N GLY A 241 0.82 -13.38 11.70
CA GLY A 241 -0.11 -13.25 12.84
C GLY A 241 0.19 -14.18 14.00
N THR A 242 1.44 -14.67 14.11
CA THR A 242 1.84 -15.64 15.13
C THR A 242 2.58 -14.98 16.30
N GLU A 243 2.44 -15.54 17.51
CA GLU A 243 3.27 -15.30 18.71
C GLU A 243 3.29 -13.87 19.31
N LEU A 244 2.40 -12.95 18.91
CA LEU A 244 2.52 -11.54 19.25
C LEU A 244 1.26 -10.97 19.93
N SER A 245 0.65 -11.68 20.91
CA SER A 245 -0.57 -11.19 21.58
C SER A 245 -0.38 -9.80 22.20
N GLU A 246 0.77 -9.53 22.83
CA GLU A 246 1.11 -8.22 23.40
C GLU A 246 1.33 -7.15 22.30
N PHE A 247 1.95 -7.53 21.19
CA PHE A 247 2.12 -6.67 20.02
C PHE A 247 0.77 -6.22 19.47
N TYR A 248 -0.14 -7.16 19.23
CA TYR A 248 -1.46 -6.85 18.67
C TYR A 248 -2.32 -6.03 19.59
N LYS A 249 -2.31 -6.30 20.91
CA LYS A 249 -3.00 -5.46 21.90
C LYS A 249 -2.50 -4.01 21.88
N THR A 250 -1.17 -3.84 21.90
CA THR A 250 -0.54 -2.51 21.88
C THR A 250 -0.85 -1.79 20.56
N LEU A 251 -0.76 -2.50 19.43
CA LEU A 251 -1.03 -1.95 18.11
C LEU A 251 -2.49 -1.53 17.97
N LEU A 252 -3.44 -2.39 18.35
CA LEU A 252 -4.88 -2.10 18.28
C LEU A 252 -5.24 -0.88 19.13
N THR A 253 -4.77 -0.83 20.38
CA THR A 253 -5.00 0.32 21.27
C THR A 253 -4.49 1.62 20.65
N MET A 254 -3.32 1.59 20.03
CA MET A 254 -2.76 2.74 19.33
C MET A 254 -3.60 3.13 18.10
N MET A 255 -4.03 2.16 17.31
CA MET A 255 -4.82 2.41 16.10
C MET A 255 -6.20 2.97 16.42
N ILE A 256 -6.88 2.46 17.44
CA ILE A 256 -8.14 3.04 17.93
C ILE A 256 -7.95 4.51 18.28
N ALA A 257 -6.90 4.86 19.04
CA ALA A 257 -6.62 6.24 19.43
C ALA A 257 -6.33 7.17 18.24
N VAL A 258 -5.72 6.64 17.15
CA VAL A 258 -5.44 7.39 15.92
C VAL A 258 -6.70 7.61 15.08
N PHE A 259 -7.54 6.58 14.97
CA PHE A 259 -8.69 6.63 14.07
C PHE A 259 -9.96 7.19 14.73
N LEU A 260 -10.07 7.14 16.06
CA LEU A 260 -11.25 7.63 16.79
C LEU A 260 -11.62 9.09 16.42
N PRO A 261 -10.68 10.06 16.32
CA PRO A 261 -11.01 11.41 15.89
C PRO A 261 -11.49 11.50 14.44
N VAL A 262 -10.98 10.62 13.56
CA VAL A 262 -11.37 10.55 12.15
C VAL A 262 -12.77 9.97 11.99
N ILE A 263 -13.08 8.90 12.74
CA ILE A 263 -14.39 8.24 12.76
C ILE A 263 -15.43 9.18 13.37
N GLY A 264 -15.14 9.84 14.49
CA GLY A 264 -16.02 10.80 15.15
C GLY A 264 -16.40 11.97 14.25
N ALA A 265 -15.45 12.48 13.45
CA ALA A 265 -15.73 13.51 12.47
C ALA A 265 -16.67 13.03 11.34
N PHE A 266 -16.60 11.77 10.94
CA PHE A 266 -17.49 11.16 9.94
C PHE A 266 -18.92 11.00 10.47
N ILE A 267 -19.07 10.58 11.72
CA ILE A 267 -20.41 10.41 12.36
C ILE A 267 -21.06 11.80 12.52
N LEU A 268 -20.32 12.82 12.95
CA LEU A 268 -20.84 14.18 13.10
C LEU A 268 -21.25 14.80 11.75
N THR A 269 -20.48 14.61 10.68
CA THR A 269 -20.82 15.13 9.35
C THR A 269 -22.02 14.44 8.73
N THR A 270 -22.21 13.14 8.93
CA THR A 270 -23.41 12.42 8.47
C THR A 270 -24.65 12.78 9.27
N THR A 271 -24.53 13.00 10.57
CA THR A 271 -25.67 13.42 11.43
C THR A 271 -26.11 14.86 11.10
N VAL A 272 -25.18 15.77 10.84
CA VAL A 272 -25.50 17.15 10.44
C VAL A 272 -26.15 17.19 9.06
N LEU A 273 -25.71 16.36 8.10
CA LEU A 273 -26.34 16.25 6.77
C LEU A 273 -27.75 15.65 6.84
N LEU A 274 -28.01 14.69 7.73
CA LEU A 274 -29.34 14.11 7.95
C LEU A 274 -30.30 15.09 8.65
N CYS A 275 -29.80 15.94 9.56
CA CYS A 275 -30.60 16.97 10.21
C CYS A 275 -30.89 18.20 9.32
N SER A 276 -30.13 18.41 8.23
CA SER A 276 -30.37 19.51 7.29
C SER A 276 -31.32 19.14 6.14
N VAL A 277 -31.78 17.89 6.08
CA VAL A 277 -32.70 17.36 5.04
C VAL A 277 -34.09 17.02 5.62
N MET A 278 -34.27 17.18 6.94
CA MET A 278 -35.59 17.20 7.59
C MET A 278 -36.01 18.63 7.93
#